data_c7432114534a318a77d635a26adaa00b
#
_entry.id   c7432114534a318a77d635a26adaa00b
#
_cell.length_a   1.000
_cell.length_b   1.000
_cell.length_c   1.000
_cell.angle_alpha   90.00
_cell.angle_beta   90.00
_cell.angle_gamma   90.00
#
_symmetry.space_group_name_H-M   'P 1'
#
loop_
_entity.id
_entity.type
_entity.pdbx_description
1 polymer ?
#
loop_
_entity_poly.entity_id
_entity_poly.type
_entity_poly.pdbx_seq_one_letter_code
_entity_poly.pdbx_strand_id
1 'polypeptide(L)'
;MRRLLTYGTYDLLHWGHIHLLKRARELGDYLVVGLSTDEFNALKPGKKPSYHSYEVRKAMLESIRYVDLVIPETCWEQKLSDVRNYEVDAVAMGSDWEGSEKFEYLRDHCDVVYLPRTEGTSTSQIRRDLLWEAVRYKEEDERTSPHVETAHPQTAQLRAVPASGVFDQDTR
;
A
#
# COMPACT_ATOMS: atom_id res chain seq x y z
N MET A 1 6.92 -9.24 29.94
CA MET A 1 7.04 -8.96 28.50
C MET A 1 6.11 -7.80 28.19
N ARG A 2 6.66 -6.64 27.81
CA ARG A 2 5.84 -5.44 27.48
C ARG A 2 5.39 -5.50 26.03
N ARG A 3 4.08 -5.49 25.81
CA ARG A 3 3.45 -5.59 24.48
C ARG A 3 3.01 -4.23 23.96
N LEU A 4 3.41 -3.90 22.76
CA LEU A 4 3.09 -2.67 22.06
C LEU A 4 2.11 -2.95 20.93
N LEU A 5 1.24 -1.98 20.64
CA LEU A 5 0.34 -2.02 19.50
C LEU A 5 0.45 -0.70 18.73
N THR A 6 0.54 -0.78 17.42
CA THR A 6 0.45 0.39 16.53
C THR A 6 -0.52 0.11 15.39
N TYR A 7 -1.11 1.15 14.82
CA TYR A 7 -2.05 1.02 13.71
C TYR A 7 -1.62 1.82 12.49
N GLY A 8 -1.94 1.31 11.32
CA GLY A 8 -1.68 2.04 10.09
C GLY A 8 -2.10 1.32 8.83
N THR A 9 -2.06 2.05 7.72
CA THR A 9 -2.29 1.49 6.38
C THR A 9 -1.02 0.84 5.82
N TYR A 10 0.15 1.37 6.12
CA TYR A 10 1.47 0.90 5.68
C TYR A 10 1.57 0.63 4.17
N ASP A 11 0.91 1.47 3.37
CA ASP A 11 0.96 1.39 1.91
C ASP A 11 2.25 1.99 1.38
N LEU A 12 2.79 1.42 0.28
CA LEU A 12 4.10 1.80 -0.28
C LEU A 12 5.15 1.89 0.84
N LEU A 13 5.41 0.76 1.50
CA LEU A 13 6.31 0.69 2.65
C LEU A 13 7.60 1.46 2.41
N HIS A 14 7.92 2.39 3.31
CA HIS A 14 9.04 3.31 3.18
C HIS A 14 9.78 3.52 4.51
N TRP A 15 10.91 4.21 4.47
CA TRP A 15 11.77 4.45 5.63
C TRP A 15 11.01 5.01 6.85
N GLY A 16 10.06 5.92 6.65
CA GLY A 16 9.25 6.48 7.74
C GLY A 16 8.44 5.42 8.49
N HIS A 17 7.87 4.44 7.77
CA HIS A 17 7.19 3.30 8.38
C HIS A 17 8.17 2.42 9.17
N ILE A 18 9.31 2.06 8.57
CA ILE A 18 10.32 1.23 9.23
C ILE A 18 10.83 1.91 10.52
N HIS A 19 11.07 3.22 10.47
CA HIS A 19 11.56 3.97 11.61
C HIS A 19 10.52 4.08 12.74
N LEU A 20 9.23 4.26 12.39
CA LEU A 20 8.13 4.20 13.37
C LEU A 20 8.06 2.83 14.05
N LEU A 21 8.07 1.75 13.27
CA LEU A 21 8.01 0.38 13.79
C LEU A 21 9.21 0.05 14.68
N LYS A 22 10.42 0.44 14.27
CA LYS A 22 11.62 0.29 15.09
C LYS A 22 11.46 0.97 16.45
N ARG A 23 11.08 2.25 16.46
CA ARG A 23 10.94 3.04 17.70
C ARG A 23 9.78 2.54 18.57
N ALA A 24 8.67 2.10 17.96
CA ALA A 24 7.61 1.44 18.72
C ALA A 24 8.10 0.17 19.39
N ARG A 25 8.90 -0.66 18.68
CA ARG A 25 9.49 -1.90 19.22
C ARG A 25 10.50 -1.65 20.34
N GLU A 26 11.22 -0.53 20.30
CA GLU A 26 12.16 -0.12 21.35
C GLU A 26 11.47 0.26 22.68
N LEU A 27 10.17 0.49 22.69
CA LEU A 27 9.38 0.76 23.90
C LEU A 27 8.95 -0.52 24.65
N GLY A 28 9.19 -1.70 24.08
CA GLY A 28 8.81 -2.96 24.71
C GLY A 28 9.41 -4.20 24.03
N ASP A 29 8.87 -5.36 24.39
CA ASP A 29 9.43 -6.65 24.02
C ASP A 29 8.68 -7.32 22.85
N TYR A 30 7.47 -6.87 22.54
CA TYR A 30 6.62 -7.47 21.52
C TYR A 30 5.77 -6.40 20.83
N LEU A 31 5.82 -6.33 19.50
CA LEU A 31 5.08 -5.34 18.71
C LEU A 31 3.99 -6.00 17.86
N VAL A 32 2.76 -5.66 18.16
CA VAL A 32 1.59 -5.96 17.34
C VAL A 32 1.33 -4.78 16.39
N VAL A 33 1.02 -5.08 15.13
CA VAL A 33 0.64 -4.08 14.14
C VAL A 33 -0.79 -4.32 13.68
N GLY A 34 -1.69 -3.39 13.99
CA GLY A 34 -3.04 -3.34 13.44
C GLY A 34 -3.00 -2.75 12.02
N LEU A 35 -3.10 -3.61 11.02
CA LEU A 35 -3.06 -3.24 9.61
C LEU A 35 -4.45 -2.99 9.07
N SER A 36 -4.72 -1.76 8.62
CA SER A 36 -6.02 -1.42 8.02
C SER A 36 -6.32 -2.29 6.80
N THR A 37 -7.50 -2.95 6.81
CA THR A 37 -7.98 -3.70 5.64
C THR A 37 -8.30 -2.77 4.47
N ASP A 38 -8.43 -3.31 3.26
CA ASP A 38 -8.75 -2.50 2.08
C ASP A 38 -10.14 -1.90 2.19
N GLU A 39 -11.10 -2.66 2.72
CA GLU A 39 -12.47 -2.22 2.99
C GLU A 39 -12.49 -1.08 4.01
N PHE A 40 -11.77 -1.22 5.12
CA PHE A 40 -11.71 -0.17 6.13
C PHE A 40 -11.02 1.09 5.61
N ASN A 41 -9.96 0.95 4.80
CA ASN A 41 -9.32 2.09 4.15
C ASN A 41 -10.26 2.84 3.22
N ALA A 42 -11.12 2.14 2.49
CA ALA A 42 -12.11 2.76 1.60
C ALA A 42 -13.15 3.60 2.35
N LEU A 43 -13.42 3.27 3.62
CA LEU A 43 -14.34 4.03 4.48
C LEU A 43 -13.71 5.28 5.12
N LYS A 44 -12.38 5.41 5.09
CA LYS A 44 -11.68 6.55 5.73
C LYS A 44 -11.82 7.81 4.84
N PRO A 45 -12.36 8.94 5.37
CA PRO A 45 -12.53 10.15 4.58
C PRO A 45 -11.23 10.64 3.94
N GLY A 46 -11.28 10.99 2.66
CA GLY A 46 -10.15 11.55 1.93
C GLY A 46 -8.98 10.58 1.65
N LYS A 47 -9.12 9.31 2.01
CA LYS A 47 -8.12 8.30 1.69
C LYS A 47 -8.26 7.84 0.24
N LYS A 48 -7.12 7.78 -0.46
CA LYS A 48 -7.03 7.10 -1.75
C LYS A 48 -6.91 5.59 -1.52
N PRO A 49 -7.38 4.75 -2.46
CA PRO A 49 -7.12 3.32 -2.41
C PRO A 49 -5.64 3.03 -2.20
N SER A 50 -5.34 1.98 -1.44
CA SER A 50 -3.96 1.51 -1.27
C SER A 50 -3.42 1.02 -2.61
N TYR A 51 -2.13 1.22 -2.86
CA TYR A 51 -1.46 0.67 -4.04
C TYR A 51 -1.34 -0.84 -3.94
N HIS A 52 -0.92 -1.32 -2.77
CA HIS A 52 -0.86 -2.75 -2.47
C HIS A 52 -2.13 -3.23 -1.74
N SER A 53 -2.58 -4.44 -2.08
CA SER A 53 -3.66 -5.11 -1.35
C SER A 53 -3.28 -5.38 0.10
N TYR A 54 -4.28 -5.64 0.94
CA TYR A 54 -4.06 -6.00 2.34
C TYR A 54 -3.06 -7.14 2.50
N GLU A 55 -3.20 -8.22 1.73
CA GLU A 55 -2.32 -9.40 1.82
C GLU A 55 -0.86 -9.07 1.50
N VAL A 56 -0.61 -8.25 0.49
CA VAL A 56 0.75 -7.82 0.14
C VAL A 56 1.34 -6.95 1.25
N ARG A 57 0.58 -5.98 1.78
CA ARG A 57 1.01 -5.12 2.89
C ARG A 57 1.29 -5.92 4.16
N LYS A 58 0.45 -6.93 4.44
CA LYS A 58 0.63 -7.85 5.56
C LYS A 58 1.93 -8.65 5.42
N ALA A 59 2.17 -9.28 4.28
CA ALA A 59 3.39 -10.04 4.02
C ALA A 59 4.67 -9.17 4.16
N MET A 60 4.61 -7.92 3.67
CA MET A 60 5.70 -6.96 3.83
C MET A 60 5.98 -6.64 5.31
N LEU A 61 4.93 -6.40 6.12
CA LEU A 61 5.07 -6.12 7.55
C LEU A 61 5.58 -7.32 8.33
N GLU A 62 5.11 -8.52 8.04
CA GLU A 62 5.55 -9.78 8.66
C GLU A 62 7.03 -10.09 8.36
N SER A 63 7.58 -9.50 7.30
CA SER A 63 9.00 -9.61 6.95
C SER A 63 9.91 -8.62 7.71
N ILE A 64 9.34 -7.69 8.48
CA ILE A 64 10.09 -6.68 9.20
C ILE A 64 10.50 -7.19 10.58
N ARG A 65 11.80 -7.19 10.85
CA ARG A 65 12.38 -7.68 12.13
C ARG A 65 11.80 -7.04 13.40
N TYR A 66 11.13 -5.91 13.30
CA TYR A 66 10.56 -5.17 14.43
C TYR A 66 9.12 -5.55 14.71
N VAL A 67 8.47 -6.33 13.84
CA VAL A 67 7.08 -6.72 13.91
C VAL A 67 6.99 -8.17 14.34
N ASP A 68 6.25 -8.44 15.41
CA ASP A 68 6.05 -9.79 15.94
C ASP A 68 4.71 -10.38 15.51
N LEU A 69 3.68 -9.53 15.33
CA LEU A 69 2.33 -9.96 14.92
C LEU A 69 1.64 -8.89 14.08
N VAL A 70 0.98 -9.29 13.02
CA VAL A 70 0.08 -8.42 12.23
C VAL A 70 -1.35 -8.88 12.38
N ILE A 71 -2.23 -7.96 12.81
CA ILE A 71 -3.67 -8.20 12.96
C ILE A 71 -4.46 -7.28 12.02
N PRO A 72 -5.67 -7.68 11.57
CA PRO A 72 -6.50 -6.81 10.72
C PRO A 72 -7.11 -5.67 11.55
N GLU A 73 -7.05 -4.44 11.01
CA GLU A 73 -7.84 -3.30 11.47
C GLU A 73 -9.03 -3.13 10.52
N THR A 74 -10.23 -3.47 11.01
CA THR A 74 -11.48 -3.47 10.23
C THR A 74 -12.40 -2.31 10.56
N CYS A 75 -12.25 -1.70 11.75
CA CYS A 75 -13.03 -0.54 12.21
C CYS A 75 -12.28 0.26 13.28
N TRP A 76 -12.80 1.43 13.62
CA TRP A 76 -12.22 2.27 14.67
C TRP A 76 -12.46 1.72 16.08
N GLU A 77 -13.60 1.08 16.29
CA GLU A 77 -14.11 0.65 17.59
C GLU A 77 -13.37 -0.58 18.15
N GLN A 78 -12.68 -1.36 17.30
CA GLN A 78 -11.97 -2.56 17.73
C GLN A 78 -10.78 -2.31 18.67
N LYS A 79 -10.25 -1.07 18.72
CA LYS A 79 -8.99 -0.76 19.43
C LYS A 79 -8.98 -1.19 20.89
N LEU A 80 -10.09 -0.98 21.60
CA LEU A 80 -10.18 -1.40 23.00
C LEU A 80 -10.22 -2.92 23.14
N SER A 81 -10.92 -3.61 22.25
CA SER A 81 -10.92 -5.07 22.24
C SER A 81 -9.54 -5.64 21.89
N ASP A 82 -8.82 -4.99 20.95
CA ASP A 82 -7.47 -5.38 20.62
C ASP A 82 -6.50 -5.21 21.80
N VAL A 83 -6.58 -4.07 22.51
CA VAL A 83 -5.79 -3.84 23.74
C VAL A 83 -6.00 -4.96 24.75
N ARG A 84 -7.23 -5.40 24.95
CA ARG A 84 -7.58 -6.47 25.90
C ARG A 84 -7.17 -7.86 25.38
N ASN A 85 -7.50 -8.18 24.12
CA ASN A 85 -7.29 -9.51 23.54
C ASN A 85 -5.80 -9.85 23.37
N TYR A 86 -4.98 -8.83 23.08
CA TYR A 86 -3.53 -9.00 22.90
C TYR A 86 -2.73 -8.59 24.13
N GLU A 87 -3.42 -8.28 25.27
CA GLU A 87 -2.79 -7.86 26.53
C GLU A 87 -1.75 -6.74 26.31
N VAL A 88 -2.19 -5.66 25.63
CA VAL A 88 -1.33 -4.55 25.21
C VAL A 88 -1.07 -3.62 26.39
N ASP A 89 0.21 -3.37 26.69
CA ASP A 89 0.63 -2.43 27.74
C ASP A 89 0.68 -0.98 27.23
N ALA A 90 0.98 -0.78 25.94
CA ALA A 90 1.02 0.54 25.36
C ALA A 90 0.65 0.56 23.86
N VAL A 91 -0.08 1.60 23.46
CA VAL A 91 -0.35 1.94 22.06
C VAL A 91 0.60 3.04 21.62
N ALA A 92 1.40 2.77 20.57
CA ALA A 92 2.36 3.72 20.01
C ALA A 92 1.88 4.23 18.65
N MET A 93 1.65 5.52 18.50
CA MET A 93 1.17 6.15 17.27
C MET A 93 2.10 7.27 16.79
N GLY A 94 2.01 7.66 15.52
CA GLY A 94 2.67 8.87 15.05
C GLY A 94 2.10 10.12 15.72
N SER A 95 2.91 11.17 15.88
CA SER A 95 2.50 12.43 16.57
C SER A 95 1.37 13.18 15.85
N ASP A 96 1.08 12.88 14.60
CA ASP A 96 -0.09 13.39 13.87
C ASP A 96 -1.45 12.89 14.43
N TRP A 97 -1.42 11.92 15.34
CA TRP A 97 -2.58 11.41 16.05
C TRP A 97 -2.71 11.94 17.49
N GLU A 98 -1.75 12.75 17.95
CA GLU A 98 -1.75 13.30 19.30
C GLU A 98 -3.02 14.14 19.57
N GLY A 99 -3.68 13.86 20.69
CA GLY A 99 -4.95 14.50 21.06
C GLY A 99 -6.18 13.98 20.28
N SER A 100 -6.03 12.96 19.44
CA SER A 100 -7.18 12.38 18.73
C SER A 100 -8.04 11.52 19.66
N GLU A 101 -9.34 11.80 19.71
CA GLU A 101 -10.31 11.00 20.46
C GLU A 101 -10.28 9.51 20.10
N LYS A 102 -9.79 9.17 18.90
CA LYS A 102 -9.66 7.79 18.43
C LYS A 102 -8.63 6.96 19.20
N PHE A 103 -7.74 7.61 19.93
CA PHE A 103 -6.69 6.98 20.73
C PHE A 103 -6.68 7.45 22.19
N GLU A 104 -7.06 8.69 22.49
CA GLU A 104 -6.96 9.24 23.83
C GLU A 104 -7.78 8.45 24.85
N TYR A 105 -8.95 7.92 24.49
CA TYR A 105 -9.78 7.10 25.38
C TYR A 105 -9.12 5.78 25.82
N LEU A 106 -8.07 5.33 25.11
CA LEU A 106 -7.32 4.13 25.48
C LEU A 106 -6.43 4.35 26.70
N ARG A 107 -6.18 5.62 27.09
CA ARG A 107 -5.37 5.95 28.28
C ARG A 107 -5.96 5.42 29.59
N ASP A 108 -7.26 5.16 29.62
CA ASP A 108 -7.91 4.51 30.76
C ASP A 108 -7.60 3.01 30.86
N HIS A 109 -6.96 2.43 29.83
CA HIS A 109 -6.74 1.00 29.69
C HIS A 109 -5.29 0.59 29.46
N CYS A 110 -4.47 1.45 28.84
CA CYS A 110 -3.06 1.24 28.57
C CYS A 110 -2.34 2.57 28.39
N ASP A 111 -1.00 2.55 28.34
CA ASP A 111 -0.24 3.73 27.96
C ASP A 111 -0.54 4.12 26.49
N VAL A 112 -0.59 5.43 26.19
CA VAL A 112 -0.64 5.94 24.82
C VAL A 112 0.56 6.85 24.58
N VAL A 113 1.42 6.47 23.63
CA VAL A 113 2.69 7.13 23.30
C VAL A 113 2.64 7.66 21.89
N TYR A 114 3.01 8.92 21.70
CA TYR A 114 3.13 9.54 20.39
C TYR A 114 4.59 9.69 20.00
N LEU A 115 4.93 9.13 18.85
CA LEU A 115 6.29 9.14 18.31
C LEU A 115 6.43 10.27 17.28
N PRO A 116 7.46 11.11 17.36
CA PRO A 116 7.69 12.17 16.39
C PRO A 116 7.74 11.61 14.97
N ARG A 117 7.22 12.38 14.02
CA ARG A 117 7.24 12.01 12.60
C ARG A 117 8.67 11.94 12.08
N THR A 118 8.94 10.95 11.22
CA THR A 118 10.19 10.90 10.45
C THR A 118 10.08 11.87 9.28
N GLU A 119 10.98 12.86 9.23
CA GLU A 119 11.02 13.85 8.17
C GLU A 119 11.50 13.25 6.83
N GLY A 120 11.19 13.95 5.73
CA GLY A 120 11.70 13.64 4.40
C GLY A 120 11.05 12.45 3.69
N THR A 121 10.06 11.78 4.28
CA THR A 121 9.40 10.66 3.62
C THR A 121 7.93 10.50 4.04
N SER A 122 7.08 10.24 3.05
CA SER A 122 5.67 9.84 3.27
C SER A 122 5.12 9.15 2.03
N THR A 123 4.11 8.30 2.20
CA THR A 123 3.37 7.69 1.08
C THR A 123 2.87 8.73 0.07
N SER A 124 2.38 9.88 0.55
CA SER A 124 1.92 10.97 -0.32
C SER A 124 3.04 11.61 -1.10
N GLN A 125 4.25 11.76 -0.53
CA GLN A 125 5.42 12.26 -1.23
C GLN A 125 5.86 11.28 -2.31
N ILE A 126 6.03 10.01 -1.97
CA ILE A 126 6.41 8.95 -2.93
C ILE A 126 5.44 8.91 -4.11
N ARG A 127 4.12 8.97 -3.86
CA ARG A 127 3.12 8.99 -4.94
C ARG A 127 3.27 10.21 -5.85
N ARG A 128 3.57 11.39 -5.30
CA ARG A 128 3.81 12.60 -6.11
C ARG A 128 5.07 12.48 -6.95
N ASP A 129 6.16 11.99 -6.36
CA ASP A 129 7.44 11.88 -7.02
C ASP A 129 7.38 10.89 -8.20
N LEU A 130 6.77 9.73 -7.99
CA LEU A 130 6.56 8.73 -9.04
C LEU A 130 5.65 9.26 -10.17
N LEU A 131 4.61 10.03 -9.84
CA LEU A 131 3.74 10.64 -10.85
C LEU A 131 4.51 11.68 -11.67
N TRP A 132 5.37 12.46 -11.02
CA TRP A 132 6.17 13.49 -11.67
C TRP A 132 7.22 12.88 -12.63
N GLU A 133 7.89 11.83 -12.20
CA GLU A 133 8.81 11.06 -13.04
C GLU A 133 8.10 10.46 -14.26
N ALA A 134 6.92 9.86 -14.08
CA ALA A 134 6.14 9.30 -15.18
C ALA A 134 5.74 10.35 -16.24
N VAL A 135 5.47 11.59 -15.83
CA VAL A 135 5.21 12.71 -16.75
C VAL A 135 6.47 13.08 -17.51
N ARG A 136 7.61 13.20 -16.83
CA ARG A 136 8.90 13.52 -17.46
C ARG A 136 9.30 12.48 -18.50
N TYR A 137 9.19 11.19 -18.19
CA TYR A 137 9.51 10.10 -19.14
C TYR A 137 8.68 10.19 -20.41
N LYS A 138 7.38 10.52 -20.31
CA LYS A 138 6.52 10.71 -21.49
C LYS A 138 6.98 11.90 -22.35
N GLU A 139 7.28 13.05 -21.73
CA GLU A 139 7.74 14.24 -22.44
C GLU A 139 9.12 14.05 -23.11
N GLU A 140 10.00 13.23 -22.53
CA GLU A 140 11.29 12.88 -23.10
C GLU A 140 11.14 11.89 -24.26
N ASP A 141 10.26 10.89 -24.13
CA ASP A 141 9.98 9.91 -25.18
C ASP A 141 9.33 10.57 -26.42
N GLU A 142 8.38 11.48 -26.21
CA GLU A 142 7.76 12.29 -27.27
C GLU A 142 8.77 13.21 -27.99
N ARG A 143 9.80 13.71 -27.30
CA ARG A 143 10.86 14.51 -27.88
C ARG A 143 11.92 13.72 -28.62
N THR A 144 12.14 12.47 -28.22
CA THR A 144 13.19 11.59 -28.78
C THR A 144 12.66 10.62 -29.81
N SER A 145 11.35 10.36 -29.82
CA SER A 145 10.71 9.55 -30.87
C SER A 145 10.79 10.27 -32.21
N PRO A 146 11.51 9.73 -33.23
CA PRO A 146 11.48 10.32 -34.55
C PRO A 146 10.04 10.31 -35.05
N HIS A 147 9.56 11.45 -35.57
CA HIS A 147 8.29 11.53 -36.26
C HIS A 147 8.28 10.47 -37.36
N VAL A 148 7.64 9.34 -37.10
CA VAL A 148 7.24 8.41 -38.16
C VAL A 148 6.13 9.12 -38.91
N GLU A 149 6.52 9.83 -40.00
CA GLU A 149 5.59 10.32 -40.98
C GLU A 149 4.73 9.14 -41.40
N THR A 150 3.45 9.16 -41.02
CA THR A 150 2.48 8.15 -41.46
C THR A 150 2.32 8.32 -42.96
N ALA A 151 3.12 7.57 -43.72
CA ALA A 151 2.89 7.39 -45.13
C ALA A 151 1.47 6.82 -45.32
N HIS A 152 0.62 7.62 -45.97
CA HIS A 152 -0.72 7.19 -46.31
C HIS A 152 -0.64 5.82 -47.02
N PRO A 153 -1.40 4.82 -46.61
CA PRO A 153 -1.49 3.56 -47.34
C PRO A 153 -2.19 3.83 -48.67
N GLN A 154 -1.40 3.85 -49.74
CA GLN A 154 -1.93 3.76 -51.10
C GLN A 154 -2.71 2.44 -51.18
N THR A 155 -3.92 2.56 -51.62
CA THR A 155 -4.88 1.52 -51.95
C THR A 155 -4.24 0.39 -52.74
N ALA A 156 -3.86 -0.72 -52.10
CA ALA A 156 -3.51 -1.94 -52.78
C ALA A 156 -4.81 -2.68 -53.16
N GLN A 157 -5.13 -2.62 -54.46
CA GLN A 157 -6.22 -3.40 -55.05
C GLN A 157 -5.97 -4.90 -54.79
N LEU A 158 -6.83 -5.51 -54.02
CA LEU A 158 -6.93 -6.96 -53.86
C LEU A 158 -7.33 -7.58 -55.22
N ARG A 159 -6.39 -8.21 -55.91
CA ARG A 159 -6.70 -9.16 -56.99
C ARG A 159 -7.27 -10.43 -56.39
N ALA A 160 -8.49 -10.74 -56.71
CA ALA A 160 -9.15 -11.99 -56.40
C ALA A 160 -8.40 -13.17 -57.02
N VAL A 161 -8.08 -14.17 -56.22
CA VAL A 161 -7.59 -15.48 -56.66
C VAL A 161 -8.81 -16.42 -56.72
N PRO A 162 -9.04 -17.13 -57.86
CA PRO A 162 -10.20 -18.04 -57.99
C PRO A 162 -9.98 -19.33 -57.20
N ALA A 163 -11.02 -19.77 -56.54
CA ALA A 163 -11.12 -21.07 -55.90
C ALA A 163 -11.16 -22.19 -56.94
N SER A 164 -10.25 -23.11 -56.87
CA SER A 164 -10.42 -24.42 -57.51
C SER A 164 -9.56 -25.47 -56.83
N GLY A 165 -10.17 -26.57 -56.42
CA GLY A 165 -9.44 -27.77 -56.02
C GLY A 165 -10.12 -28.56 -54.90
N VAL A 166 -11.13 -29.29 -55.30
CA VAL A 166 -11.68 -30.47 -54.61
C VAL A 166 -10.50 -31.43 -54.26
N PHE A 167 -10.45 -31.90 -53.03
CA PHE A 167 -9.78 -33.18 -52.76
C PHE A 167 -10.67 -34.08 -51.91
N ASP A 168 -10.80 -35.24 -52.45
CA ASP A 168 -11.64 -36.41 -52.22
C ASP A 168 -11.26 -37.11 -50.88
N GLN A 169 -12.27 -37.77 -50.36
CA GLN A 169 -12.11 -38.73 -49.26
C GLN A 169 -11.47 -40.01 -49.84
N ASP A 170 -10.60 -40.68 -49.14
CA ASP A 170 -10.78 -42.09 -48.73
C ASP A 170 -9.49 -42.69 -48.12
N THR A 171 -9.78 -43.61 -47.22
CA THR A 171 -9.06 -44.85 -46.89
C THR A 171 -7.94 -44.83 -45.83
N ARG A 172 -8.37 -45.43 -44.78
CA ARG A 172 -7.86 -46.47 -43.86
C ARG A 172 -7.41 -46.01 -42.48
#